data_a83107721c3c4a36034579cbd25c1a18
#
_entry.id   a83107721c3c4a36034579cbd25c1a18
#
_cell.length_a   1.000
_cell.length_b   1.000
_cell.length_c   1.000
_cell.angle_alpha   90.00
_cell.angle_beta   90.00
_cell.angle_gamma   90.00
#
_symmetry.space_group_name_H-M   'P 1'
#
loop_
_entity.id
_entity.type
_entity.pdbx_description
1 polymer ?
#
loop_
_entity_poly.entity_id
_entity_poly.type
_entity_poly.pdbx_seq_one_letter_code
_entity_poly.pdbx_strand_id
1 'polypeptide(L)'
;VNSARSWIVFSGAVFAYLIGVTQRTSFGVLTVDATERFHANAAAVSTVAVVQIIVYAALQIPVGILVDRVGPRALIVSGAIVMAVGQAVLAVSPSIGFVIFARVLVGMGDAATFVSVIRMLPNWFGGRVLPQLSQWVGIIGQLGQIISAVPFALLLHSLGWQPGLLIASGASVVAASVAFALVRRGEPPPATSPIPTSSALQQLGAIIRRPGTQLGFWAHLVGGTVPTLMSIMWGYPFLTAGLGYDVPTAATIFSLLVLGSVLAGPVVGMLVARFPLRRSNIVLGLVTVIFLLFAVVLAWPGVPPVALVAVLFVAIGTGGPGSLVGFDLARTFNPSHALGSASGIVNVGGFLGGFVSMLLIGVVLDVVNALHVVGGSTAGLYSFDAFRIAFLVPFVVVGAGVVGLFHARGRTRRRMYEERGIEIAPLWVALFRSRVFASRRRTRPGTPSE
;
A
#
# COMPACT_ATOMS: atom_id res chain seq x y z
N VAL A 1 -15.99 -26.17 7.92
CA VAL A 1 -14.86 -25.25 7.97
C VAL A 1 -13.63 -25.96 7.39
N ASN A 2 -12.83 -25.27 6.57
CA ASN A 2 -11.61 -25.81 5.91
C ASN A 2 -11.88 -26.96 4.90
N SER A 3 -13.06 -27.03 4.31
CA SER A 3 -13.45 -28.05 3.31
C SER A 3 -12.91 -27.72 1.92
N ALA A 4 -12.94 -28.69 0.98
CA ALA A 4 -12.62 -28.45 -0.44
C ALA A 4 -13.49 -27.32 -1.02
N ARG A 5 -14.75 -27.21 -0.61
CA ARG A 5 -15.66 -26.13 -0.99
C ARG A 5 -15.18 -24.76 -0.50
N SER A 6 -14.60 -24.69 0.70
CA SER A 6 -14.02 -23.44 1.24
C SER A 6 -12.88 -22.93 0.36
N TRP A 7 -12.02 -23.85 -0.14
CA TRP A 7 -10.93 -23.50 -1.04
C TRP A 7 -11.41 -23.03 -2.41
N ILE A 8 -12.45 -23.62 -2.97
CA ILE A 8 -13.06 -23.17 -4.24
C ILE A 8 -13.61 -21.75 -4.09
N VAL A 9 -14.35 -21.47 -3.01
CA VAL A 9 -14.89 -20.14 -2.71
C VAL A 9 -13.77 -19.13 -2.53
N PHE A 10 -12.72 -19.51 -1.80
CA PHE A 10 -11.53 -18.66 -1.60
C PHE A 10 -10.84 -18.34 -2.92
N SER A 11 -10.57 -19.34 -3.75
CA SER A 11 -9.91 -19.15 -5.05
C SER A 11 -10.68 -18.20 -5.96
N GLY A 12 -12.02 -18.32 -6.03
CA GLY A 12 -12.86 -17.42 -6.81
C GLY A 12 -12.83 -15.98 -6.30
N ALA A 13 -12.86 -15.80 -4.99
CA ALA A 13 -12.79 -14.47 -4.38
C ALA A 13 -11.41 -13.81 -4.55
N VAL A 14 -10.33 -14.57 -4.35
CA VAL A 14 -8.96 -14.10 -4.50
C VAL A 14 -8.59 -13.82 -5.95
N PHE A 15 -9.12 -14.60 -6.90
CA PHE A 15 -8.98 -14.30 -8.33
C PHE A 15 -9.59 -12.92 -8.67
N ALA A 16 -10.80 -12.65 -8.18
CA ALA A 16 -11.42 -11.34 -8.38
C ALA A 16 -10.60 -10.21 -7.75
N TYR A 17 -10.00 -10.44 -6.56
CA TYR A 17 -9.11 -9.49 -5.92
C TYR A 17 -7.80 -9.27 -6.70
N LEU A 18 -7.19 -10.33 -7.24
CA LEU A 18 -6.01 -10.26 -8.10
C LEU A 18 -6.26 -9.33 -9.30
N ILE A 19 -7.37 -9.55 -10.02
CA ILE A 19 -7.77 -8.69 -11.13
C ILE A 19 -8.06 -7.26 -10.65
N GLY A 20 -8.72 -7.10 -9.50
CA GLY A 20 -8.97 -5.78 -8.90
C GLY A 20 -7.70 -4.98 -8.66
N VAL A 21 -6.65 -5.61 -8.12
CA VAL A 21 -5.35 -4.94 -7.92
C VAL A 21 -4.68 -4.61 -9.25
N THR A 22 -4.78 -5.50 -10.25
CA THR A 22 -4.29 -5.21 -11.61
C THR A 22 -4.95 -3.95 -12.17
N GLN A 23 -6.27 -3.81 -12.02
CA GLN A 23 -7.01 -2.63 -12.47
C GLN A 23 -6.63 -1.37 -11.68
N ARG A 24 -6.40 -1.51 -10.38
CA ARG A 24 -5.96 -0.40 -9.50
C ARG A 24 -4.66 0.22 -9.99
N THR A 25 -3.68 -0.61 -10.31
CA THR A 25 -2.32 -0.18 -10.66
C THR A 25 -2.12 0.08 -12.15
N SER A 26 -3.09 -0.28 -13.01
CA SER A 26 -3.00 -0.14 -14.47
C SER A 26 -2.74 1.29 -14.94
N PHE A 27 -3.20 2.30 -14.20
CA PHE A 27 -3.03 3.70 -14.60
C PHE A 27 -1.58 4.18 -14.51
N GLY A 28 -0.78 3.62 -13.62
CA GLY A 28 0.64 3.93 -13.54
C GLY A 28 1.39 3.67 -14.85
N VAL A 29 1.02 2.59 -15.54
CA VAL A 29 1.58 2.24 -16.86
C VAL A 29 1.09 3.19 -17.96
N LEU A 30 -0.15 3.68 -17.82
CA LEU A 30 -0.80 4.57 -18.78
C LEU A 30 -0.41 6.04 -18.63
N THR A 31 0.37 6.41 -17.61
CA THR A 31 0.61 7.81 -17.22
C THR A 31 1.20 8.64 -18.37
N VAL A 32 2.21 8.12 -19.06
CA VAL A 32 2.88 8.81 -20.18
C VAL A 32 1.92 8.94 -21.35
N ASP A 33 1.31 7.83 -21.77
CA ASP A 33 0.34 7.80 -22.88
C ASP A 33 -0.87 8.72 -22.63
N ALA A 34 -1.35 8.79 -21.38
CA ALA A 34 -2.43 9.68 -20.98
C ALA A 34 -2.02 11.17 -21.10
N THR A 35 -0.79 11.51 -20.71
CA THR A 35 -0.26 12.86 -20.85
C THR A 35 -0.24 13.30 -22.32
N GLU A 36 0.29 12.46 -23.20
CA GLU A 36 0.39 12.73 -24.63
C GLU A 36 -0.99 12.77 -25.30
N ARG A 37 -1.83 11.76 -25.05
CA ARG A 37 -3.15 11.59 -25.67
C ARG A 37 -4.12 12.72 -25.34
N PHE A 38 -4.12 13.21 -24.11
CA PHE A 38 -5.07 14.22 -23.63
C PHE A 38 -4.45 15.61 -23.51
N HIS A 39 -3.19 15.80 -23.94
CA HIS A 39 -2.41 17.04 -23.75
C HIS A 39 -2.52 17.56 -22.32
N ALA A 40 -2.50 16.64 -21.35
CA ALA A 40 -2.68 16.93 -19.93
C ALA A 40 -1.33 17.21 -19.28
N ASN A 41 -1.31 18.09 -18.28
CA ASN A 41 -0.14 18.30 -17.46
C ASN A 41 -0.01 17.19 -16.38
N ALA A 42 1.15 17.09 -15.75
CA ALA A 42 1.45 16.05 -14.77
C ALA A 42 0.55 16.14 -13.53
N ALA A 43 0.15 17.35 -13.10
CA ALA A 43 -0.78 17.53 -12.00
C ALA A 43 -2.17 16.98 -12.31
N ALA A 44 -2.69 17.19 -13.54
CA ALA A 44 -3.97 16.64 -13.97
C ALA A 44 -3.94 15.11 -13.99
N VAL A 45 -2.87 14.52 -14.53
CA VAL A 45 -2.69 13.07 -14.56
C VAL A 45 -2.53 12.49 -13.15
N SER A 46 -1.82 13.19 -12.26
CA SER A 46 -1.71 12.81 -10.82
C SER A 46 -3.07 12.81 -10.14
N THR A 47 -3.92 13.82 -10.45
CA THR A 47 -5.26 13.93 -9.90
C THR A 47 -6.11 12.69 -10.21
N VAL A 48 -5.93 12.10 -11.40
CA VAL A 48 -6.61 10.86 -11.80
C VAL A 48 -6.33 9.71 -10.83
N ALA A 49 -5.06 9.49 -10.49
CA ALA A 49 -4.66 8.44 -9.54
C ALA A 49 -5.10 8.77 -8.10
N VAL A 50 -4.96 10.05 -7.70
CA VAL A 50 -5.33 10.52 -6.35
C VAL A 50 -6.83 10.38 -6.11
N VAL A 51 -7.68 10.77 -7.07
CA VAL A 51 -9.14 10.64 -6.96
C VAL A 51 -9.54 9.17 -6.78
N GLN A 52 -8.94 8.26 -7.53
CA GLN A 52 -9.19 6.82 -7.36
C GLN A 52 -8.91 6.36 -5.93
N ILE A 53 -7.77 6.76 -5.35
CA ILE A 53 -7.38 6.34 -3.99
C ILE A 53 -8.29 6.99 -2.94
N ILE A 54 -8.66 8.26 -3.11
CA ILE A 54 -9.60 8.94 -2.21
C ILE A 54 -10.95 8.21 -2.23
N VAL A 55 -11.49 7.87 -3.39
CA VAL A 55 -12.73 7.12 -3.52
C VAL A 55 -12.62 5.75 -2.86
N TYR A 56 -11.53 5.04 -3.14
CA TYR A 56 -11.23 3.76 -2.48
C TYR A 56 -11.22 3.88 -0.96
N ALA A 57 -10.50 4.85 -0.41
CA ALA A 57 -10.38 5.05 1.04
C ALA A 57 -11.72 5.49 1.68
N ALA A 58 -12.45 6.39 1.05
CA ALA A 58 -13.75 6.88 1.54
C ALA A 58 -14.79 5.77 1.59
N LEU A 59 -14.75 4.83 0.65
CA LEU A 59 -15.70 3.73 0.57
C LEU A 59 -15.37 2.55 1.49
N GLN A 60 -14.21 2.50 2.14
CA GLN A 60 -13.85 1.37 3.04
C GLN A 60 -14.87 1.16 4.16
N ILE A 61 -15.35 2.24 4.79
CA ILE A 61 -16.35 2.16 5.87
C ILE A 61 -17.75 1.80 5.32
N PRO A 62 -18.30 2.50 4.29
CA PRO A 62 -19.58 2.13 3.68
C PRO A 62 -19.60 0.69 3.17
N VAL A 63 -18.55 0.23 2.48
CA VAL A 63 -18.43 -1.14 1.99
C VAL A 63 -18.38 -2.14 3.14
N GLY A 64 -17.64 -1.83 4.22
CA GLY A 64 -17.61 -2.65 5.42
C GLY A 64 -18.99 -2.89 6.04
N ILE A 65 -19.85 -1.87 6.06
CA ILE A 65 -21.24 -2.00 6.51
C ILE A 65 -22.09 -2.78 5.50
N LEU A 66 -21.87 -2.52 4.22
CA LEU A 66 -22.67 -3.11 3.15
C LEU A 66 -22.38 -4.60 2.99
N VAL A 67 -21.12 -5.05 3.19
CA VAL A 67 -20.77 -6.48 3.12
C VAL A 67 -21.49 -7.31 4.19
N ASP A 68 -21.73 -6.73 5.36
CA ASP A 68 -22.45 -7.43 6.42
C ASP A 68 -23.94 -7.56 6.10
N ARG A 69 -24.53 -6.65 5.30
CA ARG A 69 -25.95 -6.66 4.91
C ARG A 69 -26.22 -7.51 3.67
N VAL A 70 -25.51 -7.24 2.58
CA VAL A 70 -25.77 -7.89 1.27
C VAL A 70 -24.91 -9.12 1.01
N GLY A 71 -23.83 -9.26 1.77
CA GLY A 71 -22.89 -10.38 1.70
C GLY A 71 -21.74 -10.16 0.71
N PRO A 72 -20.63 -10.91 0.90
CA PRO A 72 -19.39 -10.72 0.15
C PRO A 72 -19.53 -11.01 -1.35
N ARG A 73 -20.33 -12.01 -1.73
CA ARG A 73 -20.56 -12.38 -3.15
C ARG A 73 -21.10 -11.20 -3.96
N ALA A 74 -22.15 -10.55 -3.45
CA ALA A 74 -22.79 -9.43 -4.16
C ALA A 74 -21.81 -8.27 -4.37
N LEU A 75 -21.00 -7.95 -3.34
CA LEU A 75 -20.03 -6.86 -3.41
C LEU A 75 -18.84 -7.18 -4.32
N ILE A 76 -18.30 -8.41 -4.27
CA ILE A 76 -17.21 -8.79 -5.16
C ILE A 76 -17.67 -8.76 -6.61
N VAL A 77 -18.85 -9.28 -6.92
CA VAL A 77 -19.40 -9.31 -8.28
C VAL A 77 -19.71 -7.90 -8.77
N SER A 78 -20.44 -7.10 -7.99
CA SER A 78 -20.78 -5.72 -8.38
C SER A 78 -19.52 -4.85 -8.49
N GLY A 79 -18.54 -5.01 -7.58
CA GLY A 79 -17.26 -4.34 -7.66
C GLY A 79 -16.49 -4.66 -8.94
N ALA A 80 -16.42 -5.93 -9.32
CA ALA A 80 -15.78 -6.36 -10.56
C ALA A 80 -16.50 -5.80 -11.82
N ILE A 81 -17.84 -5.75 -11.82
CA ILE A 81 -18.62 -5.16 -12.90
C ILE A 81 -18.35 -3.65 -12.99
N VAL A 82 -18.36 -2.94 -11.85
CA VAL A 82 -18.08 -1.50 -11.83
C VAL A 82 -16.66 -1.21 -12.34
N MET A 83 -15.68 -2.04 -11.98
CA MET A 83 -14.32 -1.94 -12.54
C MET A 83 -14.29 -2.20 -14.05
N ALA A 84 -15.05 -3.19 -14.54
CA ALA A 84 -15.15 -3.46 -15.98
C ALA A 84 -15.70 -2.25 -16.74
N VAL A 85 -16.79 -1.65 -16.24
CA VAL A 85 -17.36 -0.44 -16.80
C VAL A 85 -16.36 0.73 -16.76
N GLY A 86 -15.65 0.91 -15.62
CA GLY A 86 -14.61 1.93 -15.48
C GLY A 86 -13.50 1.78 -16.53
N GLN A 87 -12.99 0.57 -16.74
CA GLN A 87 -11.96 0.32 -17.77
C GLN A 87 -12.51 0.51 -19.22
N ALA A 88 -13.75 0.12 -19.48
CA ALA A 88 -14.38 0.36 -20.79
C ALA A 88 -14.56 1.86 -21.06
N VAL A 89 -15.01 2.63 -20.07
CA VAL A 89 -15.10 4.09 -20.16
C VAL A 89 -13.72 4.71 -20.39
N LEU A 90 -12.68 4.23 -19.69
CA LEU A 90 -11.31 4.69 -19.89
C LEU A 90 -10.82 4.42 -21.32
N ALA A 91 -11.16 3.25 -21.89
CA ALA A 91 -10.76 2.86 -23.25
C ALA A 91 -11.26 3.83 -24.32
N VAL A 92 -12.48 4.36 -24.15
CA VAL A 92 -13.13 5.26 -25.11
C VAL A 92 -13.13 6.73 -24.67
N SER A 93 -12.40 7.07 -23.60
CA SER A 93 -12.39 8.42 -23.03
C SER A 93 -11.92 9.47 -24.03
N PRO A 94 -12.73 10.54 -24.30
CA PRO A 94 -12.35 11.63 -25.20
C PRO A 94 -11.57 12.74 -24.50
N SER A 95 -11.56 12.79 -23.15
CA SER A 95 -10.92 13.85 -22.38
C SER A 95 -10.47 13.37 -21.00
N ILE A 96 -9.59 14.14 -20.36
CA ILE A 96 -9.08 13.84 -19.01
C ILE A 96 -10.21 13.79 -17.96
N GLY A 97 -11.29 14.54 -18.13
CA GLY A 97 -12.46 14.48 -17.23
C GLY A 97 -13.15 13.11 -17.27
N PHE A 98 -13.27 12.49 -18.44
CA PHE A 98 -13.77 11.12 -18.57
C PHE A 98 -12.80 10.10 -17.98
N VAL A 99 -11.49 10.31 -18.08
CA VAL A 99 -10.46 9.50 -17.43
C VAL A 99 -10.63 9.54 -15.90
N ILE A 100 -10.83 10.73 -15.33
CA ILE A 100 -11.10 10.90 -13.88
C ILE A 100 -12.37 10.12 -13.49
N PHE A 101 -13.46 10.27 -14.24
CA PHE A 101 -14.70 9.55 -13.98
C PHE A 101 -14.52 8.03 -14.05
N ALA A 102 -13.81 7.54 -15.06
CA ALA A 102 -13.47 6.12 -15.19
C ALA A 102 -12.69 5.60 -13.96
N ARG A 103 -11.74 6.39 -13.45
CA ARG A 103 -10.94 6.01 -12.28
C ARG A 103 -11.72 6.09 -10.96
N VAL A 104 -12.73 6.96 -10.87
CA VAL A 104 -13.72 6.91 -9.77
C VAL A 104 -14.42 5.55 -9.75
N LEU A 105 -14.92 5.08 -10.91
CA LEU A 105 -15.57 3.78 -11.03
C LEU A 105 -14.63 2.64 -10.63
N VAL A 106 -13.38 2.65 -11.12
CA VAL A 106 -12.38 1.64 -10.75
C VAL A 106 -12.12 1.67 -9.24
N GLY A 107 -11.98 2.86 -8.63
CA GLY A 107 -11.80 3.00 -7.18
C GLY A 107 -12.99 2.47 -6.35
N MET A 108 -14.23 2.71 -6.83
CA MET A 108 -15.44 2.18 -6.21
C MET A 108 -15.48 0.64 -6.24
N GLY A 109 -15.21 0.05 -7.40
CA GLY A 109 -15.22 -1.40 -7.57
C GLY A 109 -14.12 -2.10 -6.78
N ASP A 110 -12.94 -1.50 -6.74
CA ASP A 110 -11.78 -1.98 -6.00
C ASP A 110 -12.03 -1.97 -4.47
N ALA A 111 -12.63 -0.90 -3.94
CA ALA A 111 -12.99 -0.81 -2.53
C ALA A 111 -13.92 -1.96 -2.09
N ALA A 112 -14.85 -2.37 -2.95
CA ALA A 112 -15.78 -3.46 -2.68
C ALA A 112 -15.10 -4.82 -2.59
N THR A 113 -13.96 -5.03 -3.25
CA THR A 113 -13.36 -6.35 -3.40
C THR A 113 -12.55 -6.79 -2.18
N PHE A 114 -11.54 -6.03 -1.77
CA PHE A 114 -10.62 -6.43 -0.70
C PHE A 114 -11.33 -6.67 0.64
N VAL A 115 -12.16 -5.70 1.07
CA VAL A 115 -12.90 -5.79 2.33
C VAL A 115 -13.79 -7.03 2.33
N SER A 116 -14.46 -7.32 1.20
CA SER A 116 -15.35 -8.48 1.07
C SER A 116 -14.59 -9.80 1.15
N VAL A 117 -13.40 -9.89 0.53
CA VAL A 117 -12.54 -11.09 0.62
C VAL A 117 -12.10 -11.34 2.06
N ILE A 118 -11.59 -10.34 2.75
CA ILE A 118 -11.13 -10.51 4.14
C ILE A 118 -12.30 -10.84 5.08
N ARG A 119 -13.46 -10.21 4.90
CA ARG A 119 -14.66 -10.43 5.74
C ARG A 119 -15.27 -11.83 5.59
N MET A 120 -15.13 -12.44 4.41
CA MET A 120 -15.66 -13.79 4.20
C MET A 120 -14.80 -14.89 4.80
N LEU A 121 -13.52 -14.67 5.03
CA LEU A 121 -12.59 -15.72 5.48
C LEU A 121 -13.06 -16.43 6.76
N PRO A 122 -13.46 -15.75 7.83
CA PRO A 122 -13.92 -16.42 9.07
C PRO A 122 -15.16 -17.29 8.89
N ASN A 123 -15.97 -17.06 7.84
CA ASN A 123 -17.17 -17.85 7.55
C ASN A 123 -16.83 -19.21 6.92
N TRP A 124 -15.65 -19.36 6.34
CA TRP A 124 -15.21 -20.54 5.60
C TRP A 124 -14.03 -21.25 6.22
N PHE A 125 -13.21 -20.54 6.99
CA PHE A 125 -11.97 -21.04 7.57
C PHE A 125 -11.88 -20.75 9.05
N GLY A 126 -11.19 -21.63 9.78
CA GLY A 126 -10.98 -21.49 11.21
C GLY A 126 -9.58 -21.90 11.65
N GLY A 127 -9.30 -21.74 12.96
CA GLY A 127 -8.04 -22.13 13.57
C GLY A 127 -6.82 -21.37 13.02
N ARG A 128 -5.71 -22.06 12.90
CA ARG A 128 -4.42 -21.49 12.48
C ARG A 128 -4.36 -21.12 10.98
N VAL A 129 -5.29 -21.62 10.18
CA VAL A 129 -5.33 -21.39 8.73
C VAL A 129 -5.80 -19.96 8.41
N LEU A 130 -6.72 -19.43 9.19
CA LEU A 130 -7.31 -18.11 8.94
C LEU A 130 -6.28 -16.95 8.90
N PRO A 131 -5.36 -16.79 9.87
CA PRO A 131 -4.33 -15.77 9.77
C PRO A 131 -3.40 -15.95 8.57
N GLN A 132 -3.08 -17.20 8.20
CA GLN A 132 -2.24 -17.50 7.04
C GLN A 132 -2.92 -17.06 5.74
N LEU A 133 -4.22 -17.34 5.58
CA LEU A 133 -4.98 -16.93 4.40
C LEU A 133 -5.05 -15.41 4.25
N SER A 134 -5.17 -14.67 5.35
CA SER A 134 -5.12 -13.21 5.30
C SER A 134 -3.79 -12.68 4.75
N GLN A 135 -2.67 -13.33 5.07
CA GLN A 135 -1.35 -13.02 4.49
C GLN A 135 -1.29 -13.40 3.01
N TRP A 136 -1.81 -14.58 2.63
CA TRP A 136 -1.87 -15.01 1.25
C TRP A 136 -2.69 -14.06 0.37
N VAL A 137 -3.80 -13.53 0.86
CA VAL A 137 -4.59 -12.50 0.14
C VAL A 137 -3.69 -11.29 -0.16
N GLY A 138 -2.92 -10.82 0.81
CA GLY A 138 -1.96 -9.72 0.60
C GLY A 138 -0.92 -10.03 -0.49
N ILE A 139 -0.28 -11.21 -0.41
CA ILE A 139 0.74 -11.64 -1.38
C ILE A 139 0.15 -11.77 -2.80
N ILE A 140 -1.04 -12.38 -2.93
CA ILE A 140 -1.70 -12.54 -4.23
C ILE A 140 -2.10 -11.17 -4.79
N GLY A 141 -2.51 -10.21 -3.94
CA GLY A 141 -2.70 -8.84 -4.37
C GLY A 141 -1.43 -8.22 -4.98
N GLN A 142 -0.26 -8.49 -4.41
CA GLN A 142 1.01 -8.03 -5.00
C GLN A 142 1.28 -8.63 -6.39
N LEU A 143 0.86 -9.87 -6.66
CA LEU A 143 0.95 -10.44 -8.01
C LEU A 143 0.10 -9.66 -9.02
N GLY A 144 -1.01 -9.06 -8.61
CA GLY A 144 -1.80 -8.17 -9.46
C GLY A 144 -1.02 -6.95 -9.94
N GLN A 145 -0.13 -6.41 -9.12
CA GLN A 145 0.76 -5.32 -9.53
C GLN A 145 1.76 -5.78 -10.61
N ILE A 146 2.30 -7.01 -10.51
CA ILE A 146 3.17 -7.57 -11.54
C ILE A 146 2.39 -7.75 -12.85
N ILE A 147 1.15 -8.25 -12.80
CA ILE A 147 0.30 -8.41 -13.99
C ILE A 147 0.06 -7.06 -14.67
N SER A 148 -0.14 -6.00 -13.89
CA SER A 148 -0.25 -4.65 -14.42
C SER A 148 1.06 -4.15 -15.05
N ALA A 149 2.17 -4.33 -14.37
CA ALA A 149 3.46 -3.77 -14.79
C ALA A 149 4.14 -4.53 -15.94
N VAL A 150 3.85 -5.83 -16.12
CA VAL A 150 4.50 -6.67 -17.13
C VAL A 150 3.50 -7.08 -18.23
N PRO A 151 2.58 -8.05 -18.04
CA PRO A 151 1.70 -8.49 -19.12
C PRO A 151 0.82 -7.36 -19.67
N PHE A 152 0.26 -6.51 -18.79
CA PHE A 152 -0.62 -5.44 -19.24
C PHE A 152 0.15 -4.32 -19.93
N ALA A 153 1.34 -3.95 -19.46
CA ALA A 153 2.20 -2.98 -20.14
C ALA A 153 2.60 -3.45 -21.53
N LEU A 154 3.02 -4.72 -21.68
CA LEU A 154 3.34 -5.32 -22.98
C LEU A 154 2.12 -5.37 -23.90
N LEU A 155 0.96 -5.74 -23.37
CA LEU A 155 -0.31 -5.74 -24.10
C LEU A 155 -0.66 -4.35 -24.63
N LEU A 156 -0.54 -3.34 -23.76
CA LEU A 156 -0.82 -1.95 -24.11
C LEU A 156 0.13 -1.44 -25.20
N HIS A 157 1.42 -1.73 -25.06
CA HIS A 157 2.44 -1.35 -26.03
C HIS A 157 2.22 -2.01 -27.41
N SER A 158 1.77 -3.28 -27.44
CA SER A 158 1.56 -4.01 -28.68
C SER A 158 0.23 -3.71 -29.38
N LEU A 159 -0.85 -3.51 -28.63
CA LEU A 159 -2.20 -3.34 -29.17
C LEU A 159 -2.71 -1.88 -29.12
N GLY A 160 -2.03 -1.02 -28.34
CA GLY A 160 -2.43 0.36 -28.10
C GLY A 160 -3.49 0.53 -27.02
N TRP A 161 -3.86 1.80 -26.78
CA TRP A 161 -4.71 2.27 -25.68
C TRP A 161 -6.08 1.56 -25.62
N GLN A 162 -6.88 1.67 -26.69
CA GLN A 162 -8.27 1.21 -26.65
C GLN A 162 -8.39 -0.32 -26.56
N PRO A 163 -7.72 -1.13 -27.40
CA PRO A 163 -7.83 -2.60 -27.28
C PRO A 163 -7.25 -3.12 -25.97
N GLY A 164 -6.12 -2.59 -25.50
CA GLY A 164 -5.50 -3.00 -24.24
C GLY A 164 -6.44 -2.79 -23.05
N LEU A 165 -7.10 -1.65 -22.97
CA LEU A 165 -8.07 -1.34 -21.91
C LEU A 165 -9.38 -2.13 -22.02
N LEU A 166 -9.84 -2.44 -23.24
CA LEU A 166 -11.01 -3.32 -23.43
C LEU A 166 -10.71 -4.76 -22.98
N ILE A 167 -9.49 -5.25 -23.19
CA ILE A 167 -9.06 -6.55 -22.66
C ILE A 167 -9.01 -6.51 -21.13
N ALA A 168 -8.51 -5.43 -20.53
CA ALA A 168 -8.55 -5.25 -19.08
C ALA A 168 -9.99 -5.21 -18.54
N SER A 169 -10.91 -4.53 -19.24
CA SER A 169 -12.35 -4.57 -18.94
C SER A 169 -12.89 -5.99 -18.99
N GLY A 170 -12.59 -6.73 -20.06
CA GLY A 170 -12.96 -8.14 -20.23
C GLY A 170 -12.46 -9.04 -19.08
N ALA A 171 -11.23 -8.83 -18.62
CA ALA A 171 -10.68 -9.54 -17.46
C ALA A 171 -11.52 -9.29 -16.19
N SER A 172 -12.03 -8.08 -15.99
CA SER A 172 -12.94 -7.78 -14.86
C SER A 172 -14.30 -8.43 -15.02
N VAL A 173 -14.84 -8.58 -16.25
CA VAL A 173 -16.07 -9.34 -16.52
C VAL A 173 -15.86 -10.82 -16.20
N VAL A 174 -14.72 -11.41 -16.59
CA VAL A 174 -14.35 -12.79 -16.24
C VAL A 174 -14.27 -12.95 -14.72
N ALA A 175 -13.61 -11.99 -14.02
CA ALA A 175 -13.54 -12.00 -12.56
C ALA A 175 -14.94 -11.94 -11.91
N ALA A 176 -15.86 -11.11 -12.42
CA ALA A 176 -17.24 -11.04 -11.96
C ALA A 176 -17.96 -12.38 -12.16
N SER A 177 -17.80 -13.01 -13.33
CA SER A 177 -18.41 -14.30 -13.68
C SER A 177 -17.88 -15.43 -12.78
N VAL A 178 -16.56 -15.50 -12.55
CA VAL A 178 -15.92 -16.47 -11.66
C VAL A 178 -16.40 -16.28 -10.22
N ALA A 179 -16.43 -15.02 -9.73
CA ALA A 179 -16.92 -14.70 -8.40
C ALA A 179 -18.42 -15.06 -8.26
N PHE A 180 -19.23 -14.78 -9.27
CA PHE A 180 -20.66 -15.15 -9.29
C PHE A 180 -20.86 -16.67 -9.23
N ALA A 181 -20.06 -17.45 -9.94
CA ALA A 181 -20.16 -18.92 -9.97
C ALA A 181 -19.65 -19.57 -8.68
N LEU A 182 -18.49 -19.12 -8.18
CA LEU A 182 -17.75 -19.82 -7.12
C LEU A 182 -17.97 -19.23 -5.73
N VAL A 183 -18.11 -17.92 -5.57
CA VAL A 183 -18.27 -17.30 -4.25
C VAL A 183 -19.70 -17.56 -3.73
N ARG A 184 -19.78 -18.05 -2.51
CA ARG A 184 -21.05 -18.35 -1.82
C ARG A 184 -21.11 -17.59 -0.48
N ARG A 185 -22.32 -17.36 0.03
CA ARG A 185 -22.52 -16.96 1.42
C ARG A 185 -22.13 -18.14 2.32
N GLY A 186 -21.14 -17.96 3.20
CA GLY A 186 -20.88 -18.86 4.30
C GLY A 186 -21.91 -18.64 5.43
N GLU A 187 -21.91 -19.51 6.43
CA GLU A 187 -22.67 -19.27 7.66
C GLU A 187 -22.14 -18.02 8.34
N PRO A 188 -23.00 -17.02 8.64
CA PRO A 188 -22.55 -15.84 9.36
C PRO A 188 -22.09 -16.25 10.77
N PRO A 189 -21.01 -15.65 11.29
CA PRO A 189 -20.64 -15.82 12.69
C PRO A 189 -21.80 -15.32 13.57
N PRO A 190 -21.95 -15.85 14.81
CA PRO A 190 -22.96 -15.40 15.74
C PRO A 190 -22.95 -13.88 15.87
N ALA A 191 -24.12 -13.26 15.73
CA ALA A 191 -24.27 -11.82 15.70
C ALA A 191 -23.76 -11.17 17.00
N THR A 192 -22.68 -10.43 16.91
CA THR A 192 -22.36 -9.43 17.92
C THR A 192 -23.28 -8.24 17.71
N SER A 193 -23.96 -7.78 18.77
CA SER A 193 -24.93 -6.70 18.72
C SER A 193 -24.40 -5.47 18.00
N PRO A 194 -25.16 -4.84 17.07
CA PRO A 194 -24.72 -3.65 16.37
C PRO A 194 -24.49 -2.49 17.35
N ILE A 195 -23.32 -1.89 17.33
CA ILE A 195 -23.07 -0.64 18.08
C ILE A 195 -23.83 0.49 17.37
N PRO A 196 -24.64 1.30 18.08
CA PRO A 196 -25.34 2.44 17.49
C PRO A 196 -24.36 3.44 16.86
N THR A 197 -24.67 3.91 15.65
CA THR A 197 -23.78 4.76 14.84
C THR A 197 -23.41 6.08 15.53
N SER A 198 -24.32 6.64 16.35
CA SER A 198 -24.07 7.87 17.11
C SER A 198 -22.98 7.72 18.18
N SER A 199 -22.90 6.57 18.84
CA SER A 199 -21.84 6.30 19.84
C SER A 199 -20.49 6.01 19.17
N ALA A 200 -20.48 5.47 17.95
CA ALA A 200 -19.27 5.18 17.20
C ALA A 200 -18.53 6.47 16.78
N LEU A 201 -19.24 7.51 16.34
CA LEU A 201 -18.65 8.80 15.95
C LEU A 201 -18.02 9.55 17.13
N GLN A 202 -18.69 9.53 18.31
CA GLN A 202 -18.14 10.14 19.52
C GLN A 202 -16.88 9.42 20.01
N GLN A 203 -16.83 8.10 19.90
CA GLN A 203 -15.68 7.30 20.25
C GLN A 203 -14.51 7.52 19.26
N LEU A 204 -14.79 7.80 17.98
CA LEU A 204 -13.77 8.00 16.95
C LEU A 204 -12.81 9.14 17.32
N GLY A 205 -13.31 10.28 17.79
CA GLY A 205 -12.48 11.41 18.23
C GLY A 205 -11.53 11.04 19.38
N ALA A 206 -12.00 10.24 20.35
CA ALA A 206 -11.18 9.74 21.44
C ALA A 206 -10.08 8.77 20.95
N ILE A 207 -10.40 7.92 19.96
CA ILE A 207 -9.46 6.94 19.38
C ILE A 207 -8.38 7.65 18.55
N ILE A 208 -8.75 8.66 17.76
CA ILE A 208 -7.78 9.47 16.97
C ILE A 208 -6.74 10.14 17.89
N ARG A 209 -7.19 10.65 19.05
CA ARG A 209 -6.31 11.33 20.01
C ARG A 209 -5.42 10.37 20.82
N ARG A 210 -5.63 9.06 20.77
CA ARG A 210 -4.81 8.09 21.50
C ARG A 210 -3.39 8.03 20.93
N PRO A 211 -2.34 8.17 21.78
CA PRO A 211 -0.95 8.14 21.32
C PRO A 211 -0.59 6.88 20.53
N GLY A 212 -1.12 5.71 20.92
CA GLY A 212 -0.89 4.44 20.23
C GLY A 212 -1.50 4.39 18.82
N THR A 213 -2.70 4.99 18.61
CA THR A 213 -3.31 5.12 17.29
C THR A 213 -2.48 6.07 16.41
N GLN A 214 -2.06 7.22 16.97
CA GLN A 214 -1.21 8.18 16.26
C GLN A 214 0.15 7.57 15.89
N LEU A 215 0.75 6.80 16.79
CA LEU A 215 2.01 6.09 16.52
C LEU A 215 1.85 5.10 15.37
N GLY A 216 0.74 4.34 15.33
CA GLY A 216 0.39 3.45 14.23
C GLY A 216 0.19 4.21 12.92
N PHE A 217 -0.58 5.30 12.94
CA PHE A 217 -0.83 6.17 11.79
C PHE A 217 0.46 6.69 11.15
N TRP A 218 1.35 7.30 11.96
CA TRP A 218 2.61 7.84 11.46
C TRP A 218 3.56 6.75 10.99
N ALA A 219 3.59 5.58 11.67
CA ALA A 219 4.40 4.45 11.23
C ALA A 219 3.94 3.92 9.87
N HIS A 220 2.61 3.84 9.63
CA HIS A 220 2.04 3.40 8.37
C HIS A 220 2.27 4.43 7.26
N LEU A 221 2.12 5.74 7.55
CA LEU A 221 2.45 6.82 6.62
C LEU A 221 3.91 6.74 6.19
N VAL A 222 4.84 6.74 7.15
CA VAL A 222 6.28 6.76 6.89
C VAL A 222 6.73 5.53 6.08
N GLY A 223 6.23 4.34 6.42
CA GLY A 223 6.58 3.10 5.72
C GLY A 223 5.88 2.93 4.37
N GLY A 224 4.64 3.43 4.24
CA GLY A 224 3.76 3.19 3.08
C GLY A 224 3.88 4.21 1.95
N THR A 225 4.34 5.45 2.22
CA THR A 225 4.34 6.54 1.23
C THR A 225 5.08 6.16 -0.05
N VAL A 226 6.35 5.78 0.03
CA VAL A 226 7.18 5.51 -1.17
C VAL A 226 6.70 4.27 -1.93
N PRO A 227 6.43 3.11 -1.28
CA PRO A 227 5.86 1.96 -1.99
C PRO A 227 4.55 2.30 -2.71
N THR A 228 3.66 3.06 -2.07
CA THR A 228 2.35 3.41 -2.64
C THR A 228 2.50 4.31 -3.87
N LEU A 229 3.28 5.40 -3.77
CA LEU A 229 3.46 6.31 -4.90
C LEU A 229 4.17 5.66 -6.10
N MET A 230 5.14 4.77 -5.83
CA MET A 230 5.87 4.09 -6.89
C MET A 230 5.03 2.99 -7.55
N SER A 231 4.27 2.21 -6.76
CA SER A 231 3.48 1.11 -7.31
C SER A 231 2.22 1.58 -8.05
N ILE A 232 1.65 2.73 -7.67
CA ILE A 232 0.37 3.18 -8.23
C ILE A 232 0.55 4.12 -9.41
N MET A 233 1.58 4.98 -9.39
CA MET A 233 1.69 6.02 -10.39
C MET A 233 3.11 6.26 -10.90
N TRP A 234 4.04 6.72 -10.06
CA TRP A 234 5.28 7.33 -10.54
C TRP A 234 6.42 6.35 -10.80
N GLY A 235 6.35 5.10 -10.33
CA GLY A 235 7.44 4.15 -10.50
C GLY A 235 7.68 3.76 -11.95
N TYR A 236 6.63 3.47 -12.72
CA TYR A 236 6.77 3.07 -14.12
C TYR A 236 7.19 4.24 -15.03
N PRO A 237 6.57 5.44 -14.97
CA PRO A 237 7.04 6.61 -15.70
C PRO A 237 8.47 7.03 -15.38
N PHE A 238 8.89 6.88 -14.12
CA PHE A 238 10.28 7.14 -13.74
C PHE A 238 11.26 6.21 -14.45
N LEU A 239 10.92 4.92 -14.58
CA LEU A 239 11.78 3.95 -15.27
C LEU A 239 11.79 4.18 -16.78
N THR A 240 10.64 4.41 -17.40
CA THR A 240 10.51 4.53 -18.86
C THR A 240 10.88 5.93 -19.36
N ALA A 241 10.13 6.95 -18.98
CA ALA A 241 10.33 8.30 -19.47
C ALA A 241 11.51 9.02 -18.76
N GLY A 242 11.69 8.77 -17.45
CA GLY A 242 12.77 9.39 -16.68
C GLY A 242 14.13 8.80 -16.97
N LEU A 243 14.28 7.49 -16.87
CA LEU A 243 15.56 6.78 -17.06
C LEU A 243 15.75 6.25 -18.48
N GLY A 244 14.74 6.33 -19.34
CA GLY A 244 14.82 5.88 -20.74
C GLY A 244 14.90 4.36 -20.91
N TYR A 245 14.45 3.57 -19.91
CA TYR A 245 14.47 2.12 -20.03
C TYR A 245 13.36 1.64 -20.97
N ASP A 246 13.66 0.61 -21.75
CA ASP A 246 12.69 -0.09 -22.57
C ASP A 246 11.64 -0.80 -21.70
N VAL A 247 10.48 -1.12 -22.30
CA VAL A 247 9.34 -1.72 -21.60
C VAL A 247 9.71 -3.01 -20.85
N PRO A 248 10.44 -3.98 -21.44
CA PRO A 248 10.86 -5.20 -20.74
C PRO A 248 11.75 -4.93 -19.52
N THR A 249 12.72 -4.03 -19.63
CA THR A 249 13.62 -3.66 -18.53
C THR A 249 12.86 -2.94 -17.41
N ALA A 250 12.03 -1.96 -17.76
CA ALA A 250 11.20 -1.24 -16.81
C ALA A 250 10.24 -2.17 -16.05
N ALA A 251 9.56 -3.08 -16.76
CA ALA A 251 8.66 -4.06 -16.18
C ALA A 251 9.38 -5.02 -15.22
N THR A 252 10.58 -5.46 -15.59
CA THR A 252 11.43 -6.33 -14.76
C THR A 252 11.81 -5.62 -13.45
N ILE A 253 12.35 -4.40 -13.54
CA ILE A 253 12.74 -3.61 -12.36
C ILE A 253 11.53 -3.31 -11.48
N PHE A 254 10.40 -2.93 -12.08
CA PHE A 254 9.18 -2.67 -11.33
C PHE A 254 8.70 -3.91 -10.55
N SER A 255 8.84 -5.11 -11.12
CA SER A 255 8.49 -6.37 -10.47
C SER A 255 9.36 -6.67 -9.24
N LEU A 256 10.60 -6.14 -9.18
CA LEU A 256 11.48 -6.29 -8.03
C LEU A 256 10.91 -5.60 -6.76
N LEU A 257 10.03 -4.60 -6.91
CA LEU A 257 9.30 -4.02 -5.79
C LEU A 257 8.45 -5.08 -5.07
N VAL A 258 7.76 -5.93 -5.83
CA VAL A 258 6.96 -7.03 -5.28
C VAL A 258 7.87 -8.09 -4.66
N LEU A 259 8.96 -8.45 -5.31
CA LEU A 259 9.95 -9.38 -4.77
C LEU A 259 10.50 -8.88 -3.42
N GLY A 260 10.88 -7.61 -3.33
CA GLY A 260 11.32 -6.97 -2.09
C GLY A 260 10.27 -7.06 -0.98
N SER A 261 8.99 -6.85 -1.31
CA SER A 261 7.87 -6.99 -0.36
C SER A 261 7.71 -8.43 0.14
N VAL A 262 7.75 -9.41 -0.75
CA VAL A 262 7.59 -10.84 -0.42
C VAL A 262 8.74 -11.34 0.46
N LEU A 263 9.98 -10.97 0.12
CA LEU A 263 11.17 -11.37 0.89
C LEU A 263 11.24 -10.69 2.26
N ALA A 264 10.86 -9.41 2.35
CA ALA A 264 10.88 -8.65 3.60
C ALA A 264 9.78 -9.08 4.58
N GLY A 265 8.64 -9.54 4.10
CA GLY A 265 7.48 -9.86 4.95
C GLY A 265 7.80 -10.78 6.12
N PRO A 266 8.36 -12.00 5.89
CA PRO A 266 8.76 -12.91 6.96
C PRO A 266 9.81 -12.32 7.91
N VAL A 267 10.81 -11.61 7.37
CA VAL A 267 11.88 -11.00 8.16
C VAL A 267 11.34 -9.91 9.08
N VAL A 268 10.53 -9.01 8.54
CA VAL A 268 9.86 -7.95 9.32
C VAL A 268 8.95 -8.56 10.38
N GLY A 269 8.17 -9.59 10.02
CA GLY A 269 7.30 -10.31 10.96
C GLY A 269 8.06 -10.90 12.14
N MET A 270 9.20 -11.57 11.89
CA MET A 270 10.08 -12.11 12.94
C MET A 270 10.66 -11.02 13.82
N LEU A 271 11.12 -9.91 13.24
CA LEU A 271 11.69 -8.79 14.00
C LEU A 271 10.62 -8.10 14.87
N VAL A 272 9.42 -7.91 14.35
CA VAL A 272 8.27 -7.31 15.06
C VAL A 272 7.84 -8.17 16.25
N ALA A 273 7.83 -9.50 16.08
CA ALA A 273 7.52 -10.45 17.15
C ALA A 273 8.61 -10.46 18.24
N ARG A 274 9.89 -10.42 17.82
CA ARG A 274 11.03 -10.46 18.74
C ARG A 274 11.22 -9.16 19.53
N PHE A 275 10.87 -8.01 18.95
CA PHE A 275 11.11 -6.70 19.54
C PHE A 275 9.83 -5.85 19.67
N PRO A 276 8.82 -6.28 20.45
CA PRO A 276 7.49 -5.68 20.47
C PRO A 276 7.47 -4.20 20.88
N LEU A 277 8.39 -3.77 21.77
CA LEU A 277 8.49 -2.38 22.22
C LEU A 277 9.38 -1.50 21.33
N ARG A 278 10.00 -2.08 20.29
CA ARG A 278 10.94 -1.40 19.39
C ARG A 278 10.51 -1.43 17.92
N ARG A 279 9.28 -1.77 17.64
CA ARG A 279 8.71 -1.89 16.31
C ARG A 279 8.89 -0.61 15.47
N SER A 280 8.76 0.58 16.07
CA SER A 280 9.01 1.85 15.38
C SER A 280 10.44 2.02 14.87
N ASN A 281 11.45 1.40 15.52
CA ASN A 281 12.83 1.42 15.04
C ASN A 281 13.00 0.55 13.78
N ILE A 282 12.23 -0.54 13.64
CA ILE A 282 12.24 -1.38 12.44
C ILE A 282 11.74 -0.56 11.25
N VAL A 283 10.60 0.14 11.41
CA VAL A 283 10.05 1.03 10.38
C VAL A 283 11.07 2.10 10.00
N LEU A 284 11.64 2.81 10.98
CA LEU A 284 12.65 3.85 10.73
C LEU A 284 13.89 3.29 10.02
N GLY A 285 14.37 2.10 10.39
CA GLY A 285 15.52 1.47 9.73
C GLY A 285 15.26 1.17 8.27
N LEU A 286 14.10 0.57 7.94
CA LEU A 286 13.71 0.29 6.56
C LEU A 286 13.58 1.57 5.72
N VAL A 287 12.91 2.58 6.28
CA VAL A 287 12.71 3.87 5.61
C VAL A 287 14.04 4.58 5.39
N THR A 288 14.94 4.54 6.37
CA THR A 288 16.30 5.12 6.22
C THR A 288 17.04 4.47 5.05
N VAL A 289 17.03 3.14 4.94
CA VAL A 289 17.67 2.43 3.82
C VAL A 289 17.05 2.83 2.48
N ILE A 290 15.72 2.90 2.39
CA ILE A 290 15.02 3.33 1.17
C ILE A 290 15.46 4.74 0.77
N PHE A 291 15.44 5.70 1.69
CA PHE A 291 15.77 7.09 1.38
C PHE A 291 17.25 7.32 1.10
N LEU A 292 18.16 6.57 1.72
CA LEU A 292 19.58 6.61 1.38
C LEU A 292 19.83 6.12 -0.05
N LEU A 293 19.26 4.98 -0.44
CA LEU A 293 19.37 4.48 -1.80
C LEU A 293 18.71 5.43 -2.81
N PHE A 294 17.55 5.98 -2.45
CA PHE A 294 16.85 6.94 -3.29
C PHE A 294 17.69 8.22 -3.50
N ALA A 295 18.30 8.75 -2.42
CA ALA A 295 19.22 9.89 -2.52
C ALA A 295 20.43 9.60 -3.42
N VAL A 296 21.01 8.39 -3.31
CA VAL A 296 22.13 7.97 -4.19
C VAL A 296 21.70 7.94 -5.65
N VAL A 297 20.52 7.37 -5.96
CA VAL A 297 19.99 7.30 -7.34
C VAL A 297 19.75 8.71 -7.89
N LEU A 298 19.10 9.59 -7.11
CA LEU A 298 18.81 10.96 -7.56
C LEU A 298 20.06 11.84 -7.71
N ALA A 299 21.07 11.61 -6.87
CA ALA A 299 22.35 12.36 -6.93
C ALA A 299 23.33 11.77 -7.96
N TRP A 300 22.99 10.65 -8.61
CA TRP A 300 23.93 9.99 -9.56
C TRP A 300 24.22 10.88 -10.76
N PRO A 301 25.50 11.07 -11.14
CA PRO A 301 25.84 11.85 -12.34
C PRO A 301 25.40 11.09 -13.61
N GLY A 302 24.53 11.72 -14.41
CA GLY A 302 23.91 11.08 -15.57
C GLY A 302 22.87 10.03 -15.19
N VAL A 303 22.65 9.02 -16.03
CA VAL A 303 21.71 7.91 -15.79
C VAL A 303 22.33 6.91 -14.84
N PRO A 304 21.68 6.58 -13.71
CA PRO A 304 22.20 5.63 -12.74
C PRO A 304 22.27 4.21 -13.33
N PRO A 305 23.23 3.37 -12.87
CA PRO A 305 23.30 1.97 -13.31
C PRO A 305 22.02 1.20 -13.02
N VAL A 306 21.59 0.34 -13.96
CA VAL A 306 20.39 -0.50 -13.83
C VAL A 306 20.38 -1.30 -12.53
N ALA A 307 21.53 -1.86 -12.12
CA ALA A 307 21.67 -2.61 -10.88
C ALA A 307 21.37 -1.76 -9.62
N LEU A 308 21.77 -0.48 -9.60
CA LEU A 308 21.48 0.43 -8.49
C LEU A 308 19.98 0.72 -8.40
N VAL A 309 19.33 0.97 -9.54
CA VAL A 309 17.88 1.19 -9.62
C VAL A 309 17.11 -0.08 -9.21
N ALA A 310 17.58 -1.26 -9.63
CA ALA A 310 17.01 -2.54 -9.22
C ALA A 310 17.07 -2.74 -7.71
N VAL A 311 18.22 -2.46 -7.07
CA VAL A 311 18.39 -2.50 -5.61
C VAL A 311 17.45 -1.49 -4.91
N LEU A 312 17.28 -0.29 -5.46
CA LEU A 312 16.33 0.70 -4.95
C LEU A 312 14.90 0.13 -4.97
N PHE A 313 14.45 -0.49 -6.07
CA PHE A 313 13.10 -1.02 -6.18
C PHE A 313 12.86 -2.21 -5.23
N VAL A 314 13.85 -3.09 -5.03
CA VAL A 314 13.80 -4.12 -3.97
C VAL A 314 13.66 -3.47 -2.60
N ALA A 315 14.45 -2.45 -2.30
CA ALA A 315 14.38 -1.74 -1.01
C ALA A 315 13.03 -1.06 -0.80
N ILE A 316 12.48 -0.38 -1.82
CA ILE A 316 11.15 0.24 -1.77
C ILE A 316 10.09 -0.81 -1.43
N GLY A 317 10.18 -2.01 -2.02
CA GLY A 317 9.29 -3.13 -1.72
C GLY A 317 9.23 -3.48 -0.23
N THR A 318 10.35 -3.37 0.50
CA THR A 318 10.39 -3.66 1.95
C THR A 318 9.52 -2.71 2.78
N GLY A 319 9.24 -1.51 2.26
CA GLY A 319 8.38 -0.53 2.90
C GLY A 319 6.94 -1.00 3.07
N GLY A 320 6.42 -1.86 2.18
CA GLY A 320 5.10 -2.47 2.30
C GLY A 320 4.93 -3.23 3.63
N PRO A 321 5.67 -4.32 3.88
CA PRO A 321 5.67 -5.01 5.18
C PRO A 321 6.05 -4.11 6.35
N GLY A 322 6.99 -3.16 6.15
CA GLY A 322 7.37 -2.16 7.14
C GLY A 322 6.19 -1.27 7.57
N SER A 323 5.34 -0.87 6.64
CA SER A 323 4.17 -0.05 6.93
C SER A 323 3.11 -0.78 7.76
N LEU A 324 2.92 -2.09 7.52
CA LEU A 324 1.97 -2.92 8.27
C LEU A 324 2.26 -2.99 9.76
N VAL A 325 3.49 -2.71 10.18
CA VAL A 325 3.89 -2.57 11.60
C VAL A 325 3.04 -1.50 12.31
N GLY A 326 2.52 -0.51 11.58
CA GLY A 326 1.60 0.50 12.11
C GLY A 326 0.33 -0.11 12.72
N PHE A 327 -0.23 -1.16 12.11
CA PHE A 327 -1.39 -1.88 12.65
C PHE A 327 -1.06 -2.63 13.94
N ASP A 328 0.14 -3.22 14.02
CA ASP A 328 0.59 -3.91 15.24
C ASP A 328 0.83 -2.93 16.40
N LEU A 329 1.31 -1.72 16.10
CA LEU A 329 1.42 -0.65 17.08
C LEU A 329 0.04 -0.22 17.58
N ALA A 330 -0.92 0.04 16.68
CA ALA A 330 -2.28 0.39 17.06
C ALA A 330 -2.93 -0.72 17.89
N ARG A 331 -2.77 -1.98 17.49
CA ARG A 331 -3.31 -3.15 18.20
C ARG A 331 -2.72 -3.31 19.62
N THR A 332 -1.44 -3.00 19.79
CA THR A 332 -0.75 -3.12 21.09
C THR A 332 -1.18 -2.06 22.11
N PHE A 333 -1.49 -0.85 21.64
CA PHE A 333 -1.71 0.31 22.50
C PHE A 333 -3.17 0.81 22.54
N ASN A 334 -4.10 0.07 21.92
CA ASN A 334 -5.53 0.36 22.00
C ASN A 334 -6.31 -0.80 22.65
N PRO A 335 -7.44 -0.52 23.33
CA PRO A 335 -8.30 -1.56 23.88
C PRO A 335 -9.00 -2.34 22.77
N SER A 336 -9.39 -3.59 23.05
CA SER A 336 -9.96 -4.53 22.08
C SER A 336 -11.19 -3.98 21.33
N HIS A 337 -12.06 -3.25 22.04
CA HIS A 337 -13.27 -2.64 21.46
C HIS A 337 -12.98 -1.49 20.48
N ALA A 338 -11.78 -0.93 20.48
CA ALA A 338 -11.38 0.20 19.62
C ALA A 338 -10.48 -0.22 18.46
N LEU A 339 -10.13 -1.51 18.33
CA LEU A 339 -9.14 -1.97 17.34
C LEU A 339 -9.57 -1.75 15.90
N GLY A 340 -10.87 -1.91 15.59
CA GLY A 340 -11.39 -1.68 14.24
C GLY A 340 -11.19 -0.22 13.80
N SER A 341 -11.67 0.72 14.63
CA SER A 341 -11.53 2.15 14.34
C SER A 341 -10.07 2.61 14.34
N ALA A 342 -9.24 2.11 15.27
CA ALA A 342 -7.82 2.42 15.30
C ALA A 342 -7.11 1.92 14.02
N SER A 343 -7.42 0.71 13.55
CA SER A 343 -6.89 0.16 12.30
C SER A 343 -7.33 0.97 11.07
N GLY A 344 -8.58 1.43 11.03
CA GLY A 344 -9.06 2.32 9.97
C GLY A 344 -8.29 3.64 9.91
N ILE A 345 -8.04 4.27 11.06
CA ILE A 345 -7.24 5.51 11.16
C ILE A 345 -5.79 5.26 10.69
N VAL A 346 -5.19 4.15 11.10
CA VAL A 346 -3.84 3.77 10.65
C VAL A 346 -3.80 3.60 9.14
N ASN A 347 -4.80 2.94 8.55
CA ASN A 347 -4.87 2.72 7.11
C ASN A 347 -4.91 4.05 6.32
N VAL A 348 -5.62 5.05 6.82
CA VAL A 348 -5.64 6.40 6.23
C VAL A 348 -4.23 6.99 6.16
N GLY A 349 -3.37 6.74 7.15
CA GLY A 349 -1.99 7.25 7.15
C GLY A 349 -1.18 6.81 5.93
N GLY A 350 -1.21 5.51 5.57
CA GLY A 350 -0.45 4.98 4.44
C GLY A 350 -0.89 5.55 3.09
N PHE A 351 -2.21 5.73 2.93
CA PHE A 351 -2.73 6.35 1.71
C PHE A 351 -2.49 7.86 1.67
N LEU A 352 -2.63 8.57 2.81
CA LEU A 352 -2.44 10.03 2.90
C LEU A 352 -1.04 10.43 2.41
N GLY A 353 0.01 9.79 2.91
CA GLY A 353 1.38 10.07 2.45
C GLY A 353 1.56 9.80 0.95
N GLY A 354 0.99 8.71 0.45
CA GLY A 354 1.05 8.33 -0.96
C GLY A 354 0.38 9.34 -1.88
N PHE A 355 -0.89 9.68 -1.64
CA PHE A 355 -1.60 10.57 -2.56
C PHE A 355 -1.13 12.03 -2.46
N VAL A 356 -0.78 12.53 -1.26
CA VAL A 356 -0.16 13.85 -1.13
C VAL A 356 1.14 13.92 -1.93
N SER A 357 1.99 12.89 -1.82
CA SER A 357 3.23 12.84 -2.59
C SER A 357 2.99 12.72 -4.08
N MET A 358 2.03 11.89 -4.53
CA MET A 358 1.69 11.75 -5.94
C MET A 358 1.25 13.06 -6.58
N LEU A 359 0.36 13.79 -5.90
CA LEU A 359 -0.14 15.07 -6.39
C LEU A 359 0.97 16.13 -6.45
N LEU A 360 1.72 16.28 -5.35
CA LEU A 360 2.80 17.27 -5.28
C LEU A 360 3.92 16.97 -6.28
N ILE A 361 4.26 15.72 -6.54
CA ILE A 361 5.22 15.34 -7.60
C ILE A 361 4.72 15.83 -8.95
N GLY A 362 3.43 15.62 -9.28
CA GLY A 362 2.85 16.11 -10.52
C GLY A 362 2.96 17.63 -10.66
N VAL A 363 2.61 18.38 -9.61
CA VAL A 363 2.74 19.84 -9.58
C VAL A 363 4.19 20.29 -9.77
N VAL A 364 5.13 19.64 -9.08
CA VAL A 364 6.57 19.99 -9.22
C VAL A 364 7.07 19.70 -10.63
N LEU A 365 6.68 18.58 -11.24
CA LEU A 365 7.04 18.28 -12.63
C LEU A 365 6.53 19.36 -13.60
N ASP A 366 5.29 19.82 -13.43
CA ASP A 366 4.74 20.90 -14.25
C ASP A 366 5.50 22.21 -14.07
N VAL A 367 5.83 22.61 -12.84
CA VAL A 367 6.62 23.81 -12.53
C VAL A 367 8.01 23.72 -13.15
N VAL A 368 8.69 22.58 -12.99
CA VAL A 368 10.03 22.38 -13.56
C VAL A 368 9.98 22.43 -15.09
N ASN A 369 8.99 21.81 -15.70
CA ASN A 369 8.80 21.87 -17.16
C ASN A 369 8.56 23.30 -17.65
N ALA A 370 7.74 24.09 -16.94
CA ALA A 370 7.51 25.50 -17.29
C ALA A 370 8.80 26.31 -17.21
N LEU A 371 9.64 26.10 -16.19
CA LEU A 371 10.95 26.77 -16.05
C LEU A 371 11.93 26.33 -17.15
N HIS A 372 11.96 25.06 -17.54
CA HIS A 372 12.76 24.58 -18.65
C HIS A 372 12.37 25.23 -19.98
N VAL A 373 11.08 25.33 -20.28
CA VAL A 373 10.56 25.99 -21.49
C VAL A 373 10.99 27.47 -21.51
N VAL A 374 10.82 28.19 -20.41
CA VAL A 374 11.23 29.62 -20.30
C VAL A 374 12.75 29.76 -20.46
N GLY A 375 13.54 28.79 -19.94
CA GLY A 375 15.00 28.75 -20.05
C GLY A 375 15.52 28.26 -21.40
N GLY A 376 14.64 27.95 -22.39
CA GLY A 376 15.02 27.45 -23.71
C GLY A 376 15.54 26.00 -23.71
N SER A 377 15.29 25.23 -22.65
CA SER A 377 15.65 23.82 -22.59
C SER A 377 14.67 22.97 -23.39
N THR A 378 15.16 21.94 -24.09
CA THR A 378 14.35 20.93 -24.78
C THR A 378 14.03 19.71 -23.92
N ALA A 379 14.36 19.75 -22.60
CA ALA A 379 14.08 18.65 -21.69
C ALA A 379 12.58 18.41 -21.55
N GLY A 380 12.14 17.16 -21.74
CA GLY A 380 10.73 16.78 -21.63
C GLY A 380 10.20 16.85 -20.19
N LEU A 381 8.87 16.92 -20.05
CA LEU A 381 8.14 16.97 -18.78
C LEU A 381 8.58 15.87 -17.78
N TYR A 382 8.83 14.67 -18.26
CA TYR A 382 9.23 13.50 -17.49
C TYR A 382 10.73 13.18 -17.58
N SER A 383 11.57 14.18 -17.87
CA SER A 383 13.03 13.98 -17.88
C SER A 383 13.56 13.54 -16.50
N PHE A 384 14.70 12.87 -16.48
CA PHE A 384 15.33 12.44 -15.23
C PHE A 384 15.66 13.63 -14.32
N ASP A 385 16.08 14.76 -14.88
CA ASP A 385 16.37 15.96 -14.10
C ASP A 385 15.09 16.55 -13.49
N ALA A 386 13.94 16.50 -14.18
CA ALA A 386 12.66 16.88 -13.60
C ALA A 386 12.25 15.93 -12.46
N PHE A 387 12.44 14.63 -12.62
CA PHE A 387 12.20 13.66 -11.53
C PHE A 387 13.15 13.84 -10.35
N ARG A 388 14.42 14.23 -10.55
CA ARG A 388 15.35 14.54 -9.45
C ARG A 388 14.77 15.58 -8.50
N ILE A 389 14.17 16.64 -9.05
CA ILE A 389 13.55 17.69 -8.25
C ILE A 389 12.22 17.23 -7.65
N ALA A 390 11.37 16.61 -8.47
CA ALA A 390 10.04 16.19 -8.03
C ALA A 390 10.08 15.13 -6.92
N PHE A 391 11.06 14.24 -6.96
CA PHE A 391 11.24 13.21 -5.94
C PHE A 391 11.88 13.71 -4.63
N LEU A 392 12.13 15.00 -4.48
CA LEU A 392 12.37 15.61 -3.16
C LEU A 392 11.09 15.70 -2.32
N VAL A 393 9.90 15.68 -2.95
CA VAL A 393 8.60 15.70 -2.26
C VAL A 393 8.45 14.56 -1.24
N PRO A 394 8.69 13.28 -1.57
CA PRO A 394 8.63 12.21 -0.58
C PRO A 394 9.56 12.41 0.62
N PHE A 395 10.73 13.03 0.44
CA PHE A 395 11.63 13.33 1.57
C PHE A 395 10.99 14.31 2.55
N VAL A 396 10.27 15.32 2.04
CA VAL A 396 9.56 16.31 2.87
C VAL A 396 8.37 15.66 3.57
N VAL A 397 7.52 14.93 2.83
CA VAL A 397 6.31 14.30 3.37
C VAL A 397 6.65 13.25 4.41
N VAL A 398 7.61 12.36 4.12
CA VAL A 398 8.05 11.34 5.06
C VAL A 398 8.85 11.95 6.21
N GLY A 399 9.64 12.98 5.97
CA GLY A 399 10.32 13.75 7.02
C GLY A 399 9.34 14.31 8.05
N ALA A 400 8.25 14.95 7.59
CA ALA A 400 7.17 15.40 8.46
C ALA A 400 6.51 14.22 9.21
N GLY A 401 6.30 13.09 8.52
CA GLY A 401 5.80 11.85 9.10
C GLY A 401 6.70 11.29 10.20
N VAL A 402 8.03 11.33 10.00
CA VAL A 402 9.03 10.90 11.00
C VAL A 402 8.97 11.79 12.24
N VAL A 403 8.82 13.11 12.10
CA VAL A 403 8.62 14.01 13.24
C VAL A 403 7.35 13.63 14.01
N GLY A 404 6.23 13.42 13.30
CA GLY A 404 4.98 12.94 13.90
C GLY A 404 5.13 11.60 14.62
N LEU A 405 5.89 10.66 14.04
CA LEU A 405 6.18 9.35 14.63
C LEU A 405 6.98 9.49 15.94
N PHE A 406 8.02 10.34 15.97
CA PHE A 406 8.79 10.56 17.20
C PHE A 406 7.94 11.21 18.30
N HIS A 407 7.10 12.19 17.98
CA HIS A 407 6.16 12.80 18.92
C HIS A 407 5.17 11.77 19.50
N ALA A 408 4.50 11.01 18.63
CA ALA A 408 3.56 9.98 19.06
C ALA A 408 4.24 8.87 19.89
N ARG A 409 5.48 8.50 19.52
CA ARG A 409 6.30 7.54 20.25
C ARG A 409 6.64 8.03 21.68
N GLY A 410 7.05 9.30 21.81
CA GLY A 410 7.33 9.90 23.12
C GLY A 410 6.10 9.85 24.03
N ARG A 411 4.94 10.29 23.52
CA ARG A 411 3.66 10.28 24.25
C ARG A 411 3.21 8.86 24.61
N THR A 412 3.38 7.88 23.73
CA THR A 412 3.04 6.47 23.99
C THR A 412 3.91 5.88 25.09
N ARG A 413 5.23 6.17 25.06
CA ARG A 413 6.18 5.69 26.09
C ARG A 413 5.89 6.31 27.45
N ARG A 414 5.61 7.61 27.50
CA ARG A 414 5.23 8.31 28.73
C ARG A 414 3.97 7.69 29.34
N ARG A 415 2.96 7.45 28.53
CA ARG A 415 1.73 6.81 28.98
C ARG A 415 1.94 5.39 29.51
N MET A 416 2.80 4.58 28.86
CA MET A 416 3.18 3.26 29.34
C MET A 416 3.88 3.32 30.70
N TYR A 417 4.73 4.31 30.93
CA TYR A 417 5.38 4.52 32.20
C TYR A 417 4.35 4.89 33.29
N GLU A 418 3.46 5.83 32.99
CA GLU A 418 2.40 6.29 33.90
C GLU A 418 1.39 5.17 34.27
N GLU A 419 0.95 4.36 33.26
CA GLU A 419 -0.09 3.33 33.47
C GLU A 419 0.47 1.98 33.97
N ARG A 420 1.71 1.62 33.63
CA ARG A 420 2.26 0.27 33.86
C ARG A 420 3.66 0.23 34.49
N GLY A 421 4.25 1.36 34.77
CA GLY A 421 5.62 1.45 35.31
C GLY A 421 6.71 0.92 34.34
N ILE A 422 6.39 0.72 33.04
CA ILE A 422 7.32 0.14 32.09
C ILE A 422 8.19 1.24 31.49
N GLU A 423 9.48 1.23 31.84
CA GLU A 423 10.48 2.10 31.24
C GLU A 423 11.16 1.41 30.05
N ILE A 424 11.13 2.05 28.86
CA ILE A 424 11.79 1.56 27.65
C ILE A 424 13.16 2.24 27.53
N ALA A 425 14.21 1.53 27.95
CA ALA A 425 15.58 2.02 27.84
C ALA A 425 15.96 2.37 26.38
N PRO A 426 16.83 3.38 26.15
CA PRO A 426 17.37 3.70 24.84
C PRO A 426 17.99 2.49 24.15
N LEU A 427 18.03 2.51 22.79
CA LEU A 427 18.49 1.36 22.00
C LEU A 427 19.93 0.96 22.36
N TRP A 428 20.81 1.95 22.51
CA TRP A 428 22.21 1.74 22.86
C TRP A 428 22.36 1.05 24.22
N VAL A 429 21.58 1.45 25.23
CA VAL A 429 21.58 0.78 26.55
C VAL A 429 21.17 -0.69 26.45
N ALA A 430 20.16 -1.01 25.62
CA ALA A 430 19.73 -2.39 25.46
C ALA A 430 20.75 -3.26 24.69
N LEU A 431 21.45 -2.70 23.73
CA LEU A 431 22.52 -3.37 22.99
C LEU A 431 23.72 -3.66 23.90
N PHE A 432 24.09 -2.72 24.76
CA PHE A 432 25.17 -2.91 25.75
C PHE A 432 24.75 -3.87 26.85
N ARG A 433 23.52 -3.77 27.41
CA ARG A 433 23.05 -4.70 28.45
C ARG A 433 22.95 -6.14 27.93
N SER A 434 22.56 -6.39 26.69
CA SER A 434 22.52 -7.74 26.14
C SER A 434 23.90 -8.39 26.08
N ARG A 435 24.97 -7.64 25.83
CA ARG A 435 26.35 -8.13 25.86
C ARG A 435 26.84 -8.43 27.28
N VAL A 436 26.49 -7.61 28.25
CA VAL A 436 26.89 -7.80 29.65
C VAL A 436 26.16 -8.98 30.29
N PHE A 437 24.88 -9.23 29.99
CA PHE A 437 24.16 -10.40 30.51
C PHE A 437 24.56 -11.72 29.84
N ALA A 438 24.96 -11.68 28.55
CA ALA A 438 25.51 -12.88 27.89
C ALA A 438 26.85 -13.31 28.50
N SER A 439 27.68 -12.36 28.94
CA SER A 439 28.94 -12.67 29.62
C SER A 439 28.74 -13.21 31.06
N ARG A 440 27.77 -12.72 31.82
CA ARG A 440 27.45 -13.18 33.16
C ARG A 440 26.80 -14.58 33.23
N ARG A 441 26.12 -15.04 32.19
CA ARG A 441 25.63 -16.44 32.12
C ARG A 441 26.73 -17.47 31.88
N ARG A 442 27.89 -17.06 31.35
CA ARG A 442 29.07 -17.97 31.16
C ARG A 442 29.95 -18.12 32.40
N THR A 443 29.73 -17.35 33.46
CA THR A 443 30.58 -17.36 34.66
C THR A 443 29.87 -17.83 35.95
N ARG A 444 28.76 -18.58 35.88
CA ARG A 444 28.27 -19.32 37.05
C ARG A 444 28.93 -20.68 37.05
N PRO A 445 29.88 -20.94 38.00
CA PRO A 445 30.36 -22.29 38.28
C PRO A 445 29.19 -23.10 38.85
N GLY A 446 29.11 -24.36 38.44
CA GLY A 446 28.12 -25.28 38.96
C GLY A 446 28.22 -25.39 40.48
N THR A 447 27.08 -25.27 41.16
CA THR A 447 26.94 -25.72 42.54
C THR A 447 27.00 -27.24 42.54
N PRO A 448 27.84 -27.85 43.44
CA PRO A 448 27.81 -29.30 43.61
C PRO A 448 26.48 -29.73 44.21
N SER A 449 25.97 -30.85 43.71
CA SER A 449 24.86 -31.61 44.30
C SER A 449 25.23 -32.11 45.69
N GLU A 450 24.46 -31.78 46.69
CA GLU A 450 24.15 -32.64 47.84
C GLU A 450 22.67 -33.02 47.80
#